data_898ff607867d3de395a9c8742f1a2247
#
_entry.id   898ff607867d3de395a9c8742f1a2247
#
_cell.length_a   1.000
_cell.length_b   1.000
_cell.length_c   1.000
_cell.angle_alpha   90.00
_cell.angle_beta   90.00
_cell.angle_gamma   90.00
#
_symmetry.space_group_name_H-M   'P 1'
#
loop_
_entity.id
_entity.type
_entity.pdbx_description
1 polymer ?
#
loop_
_entity_poly.entity_id
_entity_poly.type
_entity_poly.pdbx_seq_one_letter_code
_entity_poly.pdbx_strand_id
1 'polypeptide(L)'
;MENNRRFPLLLSSFWLKIIAILTMTVDHIGVMFDITPCRYIGRLALPLFCFLAAEGVMHTKNFKKYILRLGIMASVISIILIGSETIPFFHDLNLGLRYEGIIFLDLLLGVVAVYCLMNKRWYIKLLAILPLAYGIASFIASAFDECGCYGEVLWFPYFIRTQYGWFGIALVIGFYVAHLLAKLFFKLQSNTSGIDADTYKGTRTEQIAVNIISALILAVLTLLYFLVHNIMEQYIYVRVIYHVQLLSIISGAFILLYSGARGYNKKWFQYGSYLYYPLHLAIIAAIAAIVFSI
;
A
#
# COMPACT_ATOMS: atom_id res chain seq x y z
N MET A 1 29.43 -29.03 -16.14
CA MET A 1 28.60 -28.83 -14.93
C MET A 1 28.30 -27.36 -14.79
N GLU A 2 27.19 -26.94 -15.36
CA GLU A 2 26.74 -25.54 -15.33
C GLU A 2 26.19 -25.25 -13.94
N ASN A 3 26.96 -24.48 -13.19
CA ASN A 3 26.60 -24.06 -11.81
C ASN A 3 25.49 -23.00 -11.93
N ASN A 4 24.28 -23.45 -12.21
CA ASN A 4 23.07 -22.65 -12.37
C ASN A 4 22.71 -22.06 -10.99
N ARG A 5 23.38 -20.99 -10.57
CA ARG A 5 22.99 -20.15 -9.42
C ARG A 5 21.68 -19.47 -9.79
N ARG A 6 20.57 -20.21 -9.65
CA ARG A 6 19.24 -19.69 -9.90
C ARG A 6 18.92 -18.66 -8.83
N PHE A 7 18.54 -17.47 -9.24
CA PHE A 7 18.03 -16.43 -8.33
C PHE A 7 16.90 -17.02 -7.47
N PRO A 8 16.99 -16.99 -6.13
CA PRO A 8 16.04 -17.69 -5.28
C PRO A 8 14.69 -16.96 -5.25
N LEU A 9 13.64 -17.54 -5.83
CA LEU A 9 12.26 -17.09 -5.66
C LEU A 9 11.64 -17.90 -4.52
N LEU A 10 11.68 -17.36 -3.30
CA LEU A 10 11.38 -18.07 -2.06
C LEU A 10 10.03 -17.71 -1.45
N LEU A 11 9.56 -16.47 -1.70
CA LEU A 11 8.39 -15.93 -1.02
C LEU A 11 7.12 -16.11 -1.86
N SER A 12 6.08 -16.68 -1.27
CA SER A 12 4.74 -16.69 -1.84
C SER A 12 3.95 -15.46 -1.38
N SER A 13 2.78 -15.20 -2.02
CA SER A 13 1.85 -14.14 -1.56
C SER A 13 1.45 -14.31 -0.08
N PHE A 14 1.41 -15.55 0.41
CA PHE A 14 1.16 -15.83 1.83
C PHE A 14 2.26 -15.23 2.71
N TRP A 15 3.54 -15.50 2.42
CA TRP A 15 4.66 -15.01 3.22
C TRP A 15 4.81 -13.49 3.13
N LEU A 16 4.62 -12.90 1.94
CA LEU A 16 4.62 -11.44 1.79
C LEU A 16 3.52 -10.79 2.64
N LYS A 17 2.33 -11.43 2.70
CA LYS A 17 1.23 -10.94 3.53
C LYS A 17 1.55 -11.05 5.03
N ILE A 18 2.17 -12.15 5.48
CA ILE A 18 2.59 -12.29 6.87
C ILE A 18 3.61 -11.22 7.24
N ILE A 19 4.63 -11.00 6.40
CA ILE A 19 5.63 -9.94 6.62
C ILE A 19 4.97 -8.58 6.70
N ALA A 20 4.05 -8.27 5.77
CA ALA A 20 3.32 -7.01 5.77
C ALA A 20 2.48 -6.80 7.04
N ILE A 21 1.79 -7.85 7.52
CA ILE A 21 1.00 -7.80 8.76
C ILE A 21 1.90 -7.59 9.98
N LEU A 22 3.01 -8.30 10.08
CA LEU A 22 3.93 -8.17 11.21
C LEU A 22 4.57 -6.78 11.26
N THR A 23 5.07 -6.29 10.12
CA THR A 23 5.69 -4.96 10.05
C THR A 23 4.68 -3.84 10.31
N MET A 24 3.43 -3.99 9.86
CA MET A 24 2.33 -3.08 10.18
C MET A 24 2.03 -3.05 11.68
N THR A 25 2.00 -4.21 12.33
CA THR A 25 1.77 -4.29 13.79
C THR A 25 2.86 -3.59 14.57
N VAL A 26 4.12 -3.81 14.17
CA VAL A 26 5.28 -3.11 14.76
C VAL A 26 5.17 -1.60 14.56
N ASP A 27 4.71 -1.14 13.38
CA ASP A 27 4.48 0.29 13.13
C ASP A 27 3.48 0.90 14.10
N HIS A 28 2.32 0.24 14.29
CA HIS A 28 1.28 0.75 15.18
C HIS A 28 1.70 0.72 16.67
N ILE A 29 2.50 -0.26 17.08
CA ILE A 29 3.15 -0.23 18.39
C ILE A 29 4.08 1.00 18.49
N GLY A 30 4.87 1.26 17.44
CA GLY A 30 5.74 2.44 17.37
C GLY A 30 4.99 3.76 17.45
N VAL A 31 3.81 3.88 16.83
CA VAL A 31 2.94 5.06 16.95
C VAL A 31 2.43 5.22 18.36
N MET A 32 1.87 4.15 18.91
CA MET A 32 1.13 4.20 20.18
C MET A 32 2.05 4.44 21.40
N PHE A 33 3.26 3.91 21.36
CA PHE A 33 4.24 4.00 22.47
C PHE A 33 5.42 4.90 22.16
N ASP A 34 5.36 5.68 21.07
CA ASP A 34 6.41 6.61 20.61
C ASP A 34 7.79 5.93 20.45
N ILE A 35 7.80 4.71 19.91
CA ILE A 35 9.02 3.93 19.69
C ILE A 35 9.48 4.10 18.24
N THR A 36 10.36 5.08 18.00
CA THR A 36 10.86 5.44 16.66
C THR A 36 11.44 4.27 15.86
N PRO A 37 12.25 3.33 16.39
CA PRO A 37 12.74 2.18 15.63
C PRO A 37 11.64 1.28 15.05
N CYS A 38 10.51 1.16 15.74
CA CYS A 38 9.35 0.41 15.26
C CYS A 38 8.74 1.05 14.01
N ARG A 39 8.77 2.40 13.94
CA ARG A 39 8.31 3.17 12.77
C ARG A 39 9.15 2.88 11.52
N TYR A 40 10.45 2.64 11.68
CA TYR A 40 11.34 2.28 10.57
C TYR A 40 10.98 0.94 9.96
N ILE A 41 10.72 -0.06 10.80
CA ILE A 41 10.29 -1.40 10.37
C ILE A 41 8.90 -1.33 9.71
N GLY A 42 8.02 -0.51 10.27
CA GLY A 42 6.66 -0.32 9.79
C GLY A 42 6.54 0.14 8.33
N ARG A 43 7.53 0.91 7.84
CA ARG A 43 7.53 1.43 6.45
C ARG A 43 7.53 0.32 5.39
N LEU A 44 7.88 -0.89 5.75
CA LEU A 44 7.86 -2.05 4.84
C LEU A 44 6.44 -2.52 4.50
N ALA A 45 5.46 -2.25 5.36
CA ALA A 45 4.10 -2.79 5.23
C ALA A 45 3.36 -2.29 3.98
N LEU A 46 3.33 -0.96 3.77
CA LEU A 46 2.57 -0.34 2.69
C LEU A 46 2.93 -0.88 1.30
N PRO A 47 4.22 -0.89 0.87
CA PRO A 47 4.56 -1.38 -0.47
C PRO A 47 4.20 -2.85 -0.67
N LEU A 48 4.33 -3.67 0.38
CA LEU A 48 3.97 -5.08 0.31
C LEU A 48 2.45 -5.27 0.16
N PHE A 49 1.63 -4.49 0.87
CA PHE A 49 0.18 -4.51 0.69
C PHE A 49 -0.23 -3.99 -0.69
N CYS A 50 0.39 -2.92 -1.19
CA CYS A 50 0.14 -2.39 -2.53
C CYS A 50 0.52 -3.40 -3.62
N PHE A 51 1.67 -4.08 -3.48
CA PHE A 51 2.09 -5.15 -4.38
C PHE A 51 1.09 -6.30 -4.39
N LEU A 52 0.69 -6.78 -3.21
CA LEU A 52 -0.32 -7.84 -3.08
C LEU A 52 -1.70 -7.42 -3.60
N ALA A 53 -2.06 -6.14 -3.50
CA ALA A 53 -3.31 -5.61 -4.05
C ALA A 53 -3.28 -5.60 -5.58
N ALA A 54 -2.19 -5.20 -6.20
CA ALA A 54 -1.98 -5.26 -7.65
C ALA A 54 -2.04 -6.71 -8.17
N GLU A 55 -1.32 -7.63 -7.53
CA GLU A 55 -1.41 -9.07 -7.81
C GLU A 55 -2.84 -9.58 -7.65
N GLY A 56 -3.52 -9.16 -6.60
CA GLY A 56 -4.89 -9.55 -6.29
C GLY A 56 -5.88 -9.15 -7.37
N VAL A 57 -5.83 -7.91 -7.87
CA VAL A 57 -6.76 -7.44 -8.91
C VAL A 57 -6.52 -8.12 -10.24
N MET A 58 -5.27 -8.39 -10.61
CA MET A 58 -4.92 -9.08 -11.86
C MET A 58 -5.36 -10.54 -11.88
N HIS A 59 -5.41 -11.20 -10.72
CA HIS A 59 -5.71 -12.62 -10.61
C HIS A 59 -7.10 -12.93 -10.03
N THR A 60 -7.91 -11.92 -9.68
CA THR A 60 -9.23 -12.15 -9.10
C THR A 60 -10.23 -12.62 -10.15
N LYS A 61 -11.01 -13.66 -9.81
CA LYS A 61 -12.14 -14.12 -10.63
C LYS A 61 -13.40 -13.28 -10.42
N ASN A 62 -13.50 -12.57 -9.29
CA ASN A 62 -14.68 -11.77 -8.94
C ASN A 62 -14.27 -10.43 -8.36
N PHE A 63 -14.11 -9.46 -9.25
CA PHE A 63 -13.73 -8.10 -8.91
C PHE A 63 -14.72 -7.44 -7.95
N LYS A 64 -16.04 -7.63 -8.16
CA LYS A 64 -17.07 -7.03 -7.27
C LYS A 64 -16.91 -7.47 -5.82
N LYS A 65 -16.65 -8.77 -5.58
CA LYS A 65 -16.38 -9.26 -4.23
C LYS A 65 -15.06 -8.76 -3.66
N TYR A 66 -14.08 -8.48 -4.52
CA TYR A 66 -12.79 -7.97 -4.08
C TYR A 66 -12.90 -6.52 -3.59
N ILE A 67 -13.49 -5.63 -4.40
CA ILE A 67 -13.71 -4.23 -4.00
C ILE A 67 -14.67 -4.11 -2.82
N LEU A 68 -15.71 -4.95 -2.76
CA LEU A 68 -16.66 -4.96 -1.63
C LEU A 68 -15.93 -5.23 -0.30
N ARG A 69 -15.03 -6.20 -0.26
CA ARG A 69 -14.24 -6.48 0.96
C ARG A 69 -13.36 -5.31 1.37
N LEU A 70 -12.65 -4.68 0.42
CA LEU A 70 -11.83 -3.50 0.69
C LEU A 70 -12.71 -2.32 1.13
N GLY A 71 -13.86 -2.13 0.48
CA GLY A 71 -14.82 -1.07 0.83
C GLY A 71 -15.42 -1.24 2.23
N ILE A 72 -15.83 -2.47 2.59
CA ILE A 72 -16.32 -2.76 3.96
C ILE A 72 -15.22 -2.44 4.98
N MET A 73 -13.98 -2.85 4.73
CA MET A 73 -12.88 -2.56 5.65
C MET A 73 -12.57 -1.07 5.75
N ALA A 74 -12.58 -0.34 4.63
CA ALA A 74 -12.45 1.11 4.63
C ALA A 74 -13.55 1.76 5.47
N SER A 75 -14.82 1.34 5.30
CA SER A 75 -15.96 1.84 6.09
C SER A 75 -15.85 1.53 7.58
N VAL A 76 -15.40 0.33 7.93
CA VAL A 76 -15.18 -0.05 9.35
C VAL A 76 -14.13 0.85 9.99
N ILE A 77 -13.01 1.10 9.30
CA ILE A 77 -11.96 2.00 9.82
C ILE A 77 -12.47 3.45 9.89
N SER A 78 -13.23 3.94 8.89
CA SER A 78 -13.88 5.26 8.97
C SER A 78 -14.74 5.40 10.23
N ILE A 79 -15.56 4.39 10.53
CA ILE A 79 -16.42 4.39 11.74
C ILE A 79 -15.57 4.39 13.01
N ILE A 80 -14.46 3.64 13.05
CA ILE A 80 -13.53 3.63 14.19
C ILE A 80 -12.90 5.03 14.37
N LEU A 81 -12.46 5.67 13.28
CA LEU A 81 -11.89 7.02 13.33
C LEU A 81 -12.90 8.05 13.85
N ILE A 82 -14.15 8.01 13.35
CA ILE A 82 -15.22 8.88 13.86
C ILE A 82 -15.47 8.62 15.35
N GLY A 83 -15.54 7.35 15.75
CA GLY A 83 -15.75 6.97 17.15
C GLY A 83 -14.62 7.43 18.06
N SER A 84 -13.36 7.40 17.60
CA SER A 84 -12.21 7.85 18.39
C SER A 84 -12.24 9.35 18.69
N GLU A 85 -12.89 10.16 17.85
CA GLU A 85 -13.04 11.59 18.05
C GLU A 85 -14.30 11.96 18.85
N THR A 86 -15.38 11.18 18.69
CA THR A 86 -16.69 11.51 19.28
C THR A 86 -16.90 10.94 20.69
N ILE A 87 -16.21 9.85 21.03
CA ILE A 87 -16.31 9.21 22.33
C ILE A 87 -15.25 9.81 23.28
N PRO A 88 -15.62 10.50 24.39
CA PRO A 88 -14.69 11.21 25.26
C PRO A 88 -13.53 10.33 25.75
N PHE A 89 -13.81 9.09 26.11
CA PHE A 89 -12.80 8.13 26.58
C PHE A 89 -11.65 7.91 25.56
N PHE A 90 -11.97 7.79 24.26
CA PHE A 90 -10.95 7.60 23.22
C PHE A 90 -10.27 8.90 22.83
N HIS A 91 -10.99 10.01 22.91
CA HIS A 91 -10.44 11.35 22.69
C HIS A 91 -9.37 11.69 23.74
N ASP A 92 -9.65 11.40 25.01
CA ASP A 92 -8.74 11.67 26.12
C ASP A 92 -7.46 10.81 26.07
N LEU A 93 -7.54 9.59 25.48
CA LEU A 93 -6.36 8.74 25.25
C LEU A 93 -5.40 9.30 24.18
N ASN A 94 -5.81 10.32 23.43
CA ASN A 94 -5.04 10.96 22.35
C ASN A 94 -4.29 9.93 21.46
N LEU A 95 -5.02 8.95 20.94
CA LEU A 95 -4.47 7.80 20.22
C LEU A 95 -3.76 8.19 18.91
N GLY A 96 -3.72 9.48 18.55
CA GLY A 96 -3.09 9.97 17.32
C GLY A 96 -3.75 9.51 16.03
N LEU A 97 -4.90 8.83 16.11
CA LEU A 97 -5.60 8.22 14.97
C LEU A 97 -6.20 9.24 14.01
N ARG A 98 -6.43 10.47 14.47
CA ARG A 98 -7.05 11.55 13.69
C ARG A 98 -6.34 11.86 12.38
N TYR A 99 -5.02 11.72 12.35
CA TYR A 99 -4.20 12.08 11.18
C TYR A 99 -3.79 10.87 10.32
N GLU A 100 -4.15 9.66 10.73
CA GLU A 100 -3.66 8.43 10.11
C GLU A 100 -4.33 8.10 8.75
N GLY A 101 -5.52 8.61 8.45
CA GLY A 101 -6.24 8.26 7.22
C GLY A 101 -6.55 6.76 7.13
N ILE A 102 -6.95 6.30 5.94
CA ILE A 102 -7.45 4.93 5.73
C ILE A 102 -6.66 4.20 4.66
N ILE A 103 -5.79 3.27 5.06
CA ILE A 103 -5.00 2.45 4.12
C ILE A 103 -5.88 1.59 3.18
N PHE A 104 -7.02 1.09 3.66
CA PHE A 104 -7.93 0.32 2.80
C PHE A 104 -8.53 1.17 1.69
N LEU A 105 -8.61 2.48 1.87
CA LEU A 105 -9.06 3.40 0.83
C LEU A 105 -7.96 3.59 -0.23
N ASP A 106 -6.68 3.69 0.18
CA ASP A 106 -5.55 3.68 -0.76
C ASP A 106 -5.57 2.43 -1.64
N LEU A 107 -5.72 1.25 -1.00
CA LEU A 107 -5.75 -0.03 -1.70
C LEU A 107 -6.99 -0.17 -2.61
N LEU A 108 -8.17 0.26 -2.13
CA LEU A 108 -9.41 0.24 -2.89
C LEU A 108 -9.31 1.09 -4.15
N LEU A 109 -8.87 2.34 -4.00
CA LEU A 109 -8.73 3.28 -5.10
C LEU A 109 -7.66 2.82 -6.11
N GLY A 110 -6.53 2.31 -5.61
CA GLY A 110 -5.48 1.72 -6.45
C GLY A 110 -5.98 0.51 -7.24
N VAL A 111 -6.74 -0.40 -6.61
CA VAL A 111 -7.35 -1.57 -7.26
C VAL A 111 -8.39 -1.15 -8.31
N VAL A 112 -9.22 -0.15 -8.03
CA VAL A 112 -10.19 0.41 -8.99
C VAL A 112 -9.47 1.03 -10.18
N ALA A 113 -8.41 1.80 -9.96
CA ALA A 113 -7.59 2.37 -11.02
C ALA A 113 -7.00 1.30 -11.94
N VAL A 114 -6.38 0.25 -11.36
CA VAL A 114 -5.81 -0.86 -12.14
C VAL A 114 -6.91 -1.59 -12.92
N TYR A 115 -8.08 -1.83 -12.32
CA TYR A 115 -9.18 -2.46 -13.02
C TYR A 115 -9.66 -1.64 -14.23
N CYS A 116 -9.71 -0.31 -14.11
CA CYS A 116 -10.00 0.58 -15.23
C CYS A 116 -8.92 0.47 -16.31
N LEU A 117 -7.64 0.44 -15.94
CA LEU A 117 -6.52 0.31 -16.88
C LEU A 117 -6.50 -1.04 -17.60
N MET A 118 -6.96 -2.12 -16.97
CA MET A 118 -7.09 -3.45 -17.58
C MET A 118 -8.20 -3.54 -18.61
N ASN A 119 -9.12 -2.56 -18.67
CA ASN A 119 -10.23 -2.59 -19.61
C ASN A 119 -9.76 -2.39 -21.05
N LYS A 120 -10.47 -3.02 -22.02
CA LYS A 120 -10.18 -2.87 -23.44
C LYS A 120 -10.56 -1.48 -23.99
N ARG A 121 -11.59 -0.84 -23.42
CA ARG A 121 -12.13 0.44 -23.87
C ARG A 121 -11.26 1.59 -23.34
N TRP A 122 -10.74 2.42 -24.23
CA TRP A 122 -9.81 3.51 -23.89
C TRP A 122 -10.42 4.55 -22.91
N TYR A 123 -11.71 4.89 -23.07
CA TYR A 123 -12.40 5.84 -22.20
C TYR A 123 -12.55 5.34 -20.76
N ILE A 124 -12.65 3.98 -20.55
CA ILE A 124 -12.66 3.41 -19.21
C ILE A 124 -11.26 3.53 -18.58
N LYS A 125 -10.20 3.41 -19.38
CA LYS A 125 -8.83 3.62 -18.86
C LYS A 125 -8.62 5.04 -18.34
N LEU A 126 -9.25 6.04 -18.93
CA LEU A 126 -9.19 7.42 -18.45
C LEU A 126 -9.80 7.59 -17.07
N LEU A 127 -10.78 6.78 -16.69
CA LEU A 127 -11.36 6.80 -15.34
C LEU A 127 -10.34 6.45 -14.24
N ALA A 128 -9.21 5.84 -14.57
CA ALA A 128 -8.12 5.61 -13.62
C ALA A 128 -7.50 6.92 -13.07
N ILE A 129 -7.73 8.05 -13.74
CA ILE A 129 -7.30 9.37 -13.26
C ILE A 129 -8.08 9.79 -12.01
N LEU A 130 -9.36 9.40 -11.87
CA LEU A 130 -10.21 9.80 -10.74
C LEU A 130 -9.69 9.31 -9.39
N PRO A 131 -9.34 8.01 -9.20
CA PRO A 131 -8.70 7.54 -7.97
C PRO A 131 -7.42 8.31 -7.64
N LEU A 132 -6.59 8.60 -8.64
CA LEU A 132 -5.34 9.33 -8.42
C LEU A 132 -5.59 10.79 -8.02
N ALA A 133 -6.55 11.46 -8.68
CA ALA A 133 -6.97 12.81 -8.33
C ALA A 133 -7.55 12.88 -6.91
N TYR A 134 -8.32 11.86 -6.50
CA TYR A 134 -8.79 11.73 -5.12
C TYR A 134 -7.63 11.63 -4.12
N GLY A 135 -6.63 10.79 -4.40
CA GLY A 135 -5.44 10.66 -3.58
C GLY A 135 -4.64 11.97 -3.46
N ILE A 136 -4.53 12.73 -4.57
CA ILE A 136 -3.89 14.06 -4.56
C ILE A 136 -4.71 15.04 -3.70
N ALA A 137 -6.03 15.07 -3.85
CA ALA A 137 -6.90 15.93 -3.05
C ALA A 137 -6.81 15.58 -1.55
N SER A 138 -6.80 14.27 -1.22
CA SER A 138 -6.59 13.77 0.14
C SER A 138 -5.25 14.23 0.72
N PHE A 139 -4.18 14.11 -0.06
CA PHE A 139 -2.84 14.54 0.32
C PHE A 139 -2.77 16.04 0.61
N ILE A 140 -3.35 16.87 -0.27
CA ILE A 140 -3.42 18.32 -0.10
C ILE A 140 -4.23 18.68 1.15
N ALA A 141 -5.39 18.05 1.37
CA ALA A 141 -6.22 18.28 2.54
C ALA A 141 -5.48 17.94 3.85
N SER A 142 -4.74 16.82 3.89
CA SER A 142 -3.93 16.45 5.05
C SER A 142 -2.80 17.45 5.31
N ALA A 143 -2.13 17.92 4.27
CA ALA A 143 -1.08 18.92 4.40
C ALA A 143 -1.60 20.26 4.94
N PHE A 144 -2.81 20.68 4.56
CA PHE A 144 -3.43 21.90 5.09
C PHE A 144 -3.83 21.76 6.57
N ASP A 145 -4.34 20.60 6.98
CA ASP A 145 -4.65 20.37 8.40
C ASP A 145 -3.36 20.32 9.25
N GLU A 146 -2.31 19.70 8.77
CA GLU A 146 -1.03 19.60 9.47
C GLU A 146 -0.36 20.96 9.66
N CYS A 147 -0.45 21.86 8.67
CA CYS A 147 0.12 23.21 8.82
C CYS A 147 -0.65 24.10 9.80
N GLY A 148 -1.89 23.77 10.13
CA GLY A 148 -2.75 24.60 10.98
C GLY A 148 -3.07 25.99 10.38
N CYS A 149 -2.70 26.25 9.12
CA CYS A 149 -2.74 27.57 8.50
C CYS A 149 -4.18 28.01 8.16
N TYR A 150 -5.09 27.07 7.97
CA TYR A 150 -6.44 27.31 7.48
C TYR A 150 -7.55 26.72 8.36
N GLY A 151 -7.22 26.18 9.53
CA GLY A 151 -8.15 25.39 10.34
C GLY A 151 -8.43 24.02 9.74
N GLU A 152 -9.44 23.31 10.27
CA GLU A 152 -9.83 22.00 9.74
C GLU A 152 -10.40 22.11 8.34
N VAL A 153 -9.94 21.22 7.45
CA VAL A 153 -10.45 21.13 6.07
C VAL A 153 -11.79 20.38 6.08
N LEU A 154 -12.87 21.11 6.36
CA LEU A 154 -14.22 20.55 6.50
C LEU A 154 -14.78 19.94 5.22
N TRP A 155 -14.37 20.42 4.02
CA TRP A 155 -14.85 19.91 2.74
C TRP A 155 -14.25 18.54 2.37
N PHE A 156 -13.17 18.11 3.06
CA PHE A 156 -12.55 16.81 2.87
C PHE A 156 -12.16 16.23 4.24
N PRO A 157 -13.11 15.71 5.01
CA PRO A 157 -12.86 15.30 6.39
C PRO A 157 -11.92 14.07 6.49
N TYR A 158 -11.17 13.99 7.59
CA TYR A 158 -10.12 12.99 7.82
C TYR A 158 -10.61 11.54 7.68
N PHE A 159 -11.84 11.23 8.07
CA PHE A 159 -12.40 9.88 8.05
C PHE A 159 -12.76 9.34 6.65
N ILE A 160 -12.54 10.12 5.60
CA ILE A 160 -12.61 9.67 4.21
C ILE A 160 -11.28 9.86 3.47
N ARG A 161 -10.21 10.29 4.14
CA ARG A 161 -8.90 10.47 3.52
C ARG A 161 -8.16 9.15 3.35
N THR A 162 -7.35 9.08 2.31
CA THR A 162 -6.35 8.04 2.14
C THR A 162 -5.20 8.27 3.11
N GLN A 163 -4.58 7.21 3.60
CA GLN A 163 -3.48 7.32 4.57
C GLN A 163 -2.20 7.87 3.93
N TYR A 164 -1.93 7.47 2.68
CA TYR A 164 -0.72 7.85 1.96
C TYR A 164 -0.98 8.75 0.74
N GLY A 165 -2.19 9.29 0.62
CA GLY A 165 -2.56 10.17 -0.46
C GLY A 165 -2.41 9.52 -1.83
N TRP A 166 -1.75 10.22 -2.76
CA TRP A 166 -1.48 9.73 -4.10
C TRP A 166 -0.48 8.56 -4.13
N PHE A 167 0.41 8.46 -3.12
CA PHE A 167 1.54 7.52 -3.11
C PHE A 167 1.08 6.05 -3.06
N GLY A 168 0.17 5.71 -2.14
CA GLY A 168 -0.38 4.35 -2.03
C GLY A 168 -1.06 3.90 -3.32
N ILE A 169 -1.87 4.78 -3.93
CA ILE A 169 -2.56 4.53 -5.19
C ILE A 169 -1.56 4.36 -6.34
N ALA A 170 -0.55 5.24 -6.41
CA ALA A 170 0.50 5.19 -7.43
C ALA A 170 1.33 3.90 -7.34
N LEU A 171 1.60 3.39 -6.12
CA LEU A 171 2.28 2.11 -5.93
C LEU A 171 1.48 0.95 -6.52
N VAL A 172 0.17 0.86 -6.26
CA VAL A 172 -0.69 -0.21 -6.82
C VAL A 172 -0.70 -0.14 -8.35
N ILE A 173 -0.85 1.06 -8.92
CA ILE A 173 -0.77 1.28 -10.38
C ILE A 173 0.61 0.92 -10.90
N GLY A 174 1.68 1.35 -10.24
CA GLY A 174 3.06 1.10 -10.62
C GLY A 174 3.40 -0.38 -10.68
N PHE A 175 2.95 -1.17 -9.71
CA PHE A 175 3.15 -2.63 -9.75
C PHE A 175 2.38 -3.30 -10.89
N TYR A 176 1.21 -2.82 -11.26
CA TYR A 176 0.54 -3.26 -12.48
C TYR A 176 1.33 -2.86 -13.74
N VAL A 177 1.85 -1.65 -13.80
CA VAL A 177 2.68 -1.17 -14.91
C VAL A 177 3.96 -2.00 -15.04
N ALA A 178 4.54 -2.49 -13.94
CA ALA A 178 5.68 -3.40 -13.97
C ALA A 178 5.40 -4.67 -14.81
N HIS A 179 4.21 -5.26 -14.68
CA HIS A 179 3.80 -6.40 -15.51
C HIS A 179 3.68 -6.03 -17.00
N LEU A 180 3.19 -4.82 -17.29
CA LEU A 180 3.10 -4.35 -18.69
C LEU A 180 4.49 -4.12 -19.28
N LEU A 181 5.40 -3.50 -18.51
CA LEU A 181 6.77 -3.24 -18.96
C LEU A 181 7.56 -4.55 -19.15
N ALA A 182 7.40 -5.53 -18.27
CA ALA A 182 8.01 -6.85 -18.44
C ALA A 182 7.53 -7.53 -19.73
N LYS A 183 6.22 -7.50 -20.00
CA LYS A 183 5.67 -8.02 -21.27
C LYS A 183 6.20 -7.28 -22.49
N LEU A 184 6.28 -5.96 -22.41
CA LEU A 184 6.85 -5.14 -23.49
C LEU A 184 8.32 -5.47 -23.72
N PHE A 185 9.10 -5.64 -22.66
CA PHE A 185 10.51 -6.04 -22.74
C PHE A 185 10.68 -7.36 -23.50
N PHE A 186 9.93 -8.41 -23.14
CA PHE A 186 10.01 -9.70 -23.83
C PHE A 186 9.51 -9.63 -25.27
N LYS A 187 8.51 -8.80 -25.55
CA LYS A 187 8.05 -8.57 -26.92
C LYS A 187 9.12 -7.91 -27.79
N LEU A 188 9.84 -6.92 -27.26
CA LEU A 188 10.93 -6.27 -27.97
C LEU A 188 12.10 -7.24 -28.18
N GLN A 189 12.43 -8.03 -27.16
CA GLN A 189 13.46 -9.07 -27.27
C GLN A 189 13.12 -10.13 -28.29
N SER A 190 11.85 -10.56 -28.39
CA SER A 190 11.36 -11.49 -29.40
C SER A 190 11.64 -10.99 -30.82
N ASN A 191 11.41 -9.71 -31.09
CA ASN A 191 11.66 -9.11 -32.40
C ASN A 191 13.16 -9.12 -32.80
N THR A 192 14.07 -9.15 -31.81
CA THR A 192 15.52 -9.16 -32.06
C THR A 192 16.13 -10.56 -32.03
N SER A 193 15.61 -11.46 -31.18
CA SER A 193 16.19 -12.79 -30.97
C SER A 193 15.48 -13.90 -31.77
N GLY A 194 14.33 -13.62 -32.37
CA GLY A 194 13.52 -14.62 -33.08
C GLY A 194 12.81 -15.65 -32.16
N ILE A 195 12.94 -15.50 -30.82
CA ILE A 195 12.27 -16.35 -29.84
C ILE A 195 10.91 -15.74 -29.55
N ASP A 196 9.82 -16.50 -29.68
CA ASP A 196 8.48 -16.01 -29.43
C ASP A 196 8.34 -15.51 -27.98
N ALA A 197 7.79 -14.30 -27.80
CA ALA A 197 7.53 -13.68 -26.50
C ALA A 197 6.62 -14.54 -25.60
N ASP A 198 5.68 -15.30 -26.21
CA ASP A 198 4.79 -16.20 -25.46
C ASP A 198 5.54 -17.36 -24.79
N THR A 199 6.78 -17.69 -25.22
CA THR A 199 7.64 -18.68 -24.57
C THR A 199 8.01 -18.27 -23.14
N TYR A 200 8.08 -16.98 -22.86
CA TYR A 200 8.42 -16.48 -21.52
C TYR A 200 7.20 -16.35 -20.59
N LYS A 201 5.97 -16.43 -21.11
CA LYS A 201 4.74 -16.24 -20.36
C LYS A 201 4.58 -17.28 -19.25
N GLY A 202 4.38 -16.83 -18.02
CA GLY A 202 4.25 -17.67 -16.83
C GLY A 202 5.56 -18.35 -16.40
N THR A 203 6.69 -18.00 -17.02
CA THR A 203 7.98 -18.56 -16.67
C THR A 203 8.59 -17.83 -15.47
N ARG A 204 9.58 -18.48 -14.85
CA ARG A 204 10.39 -17.89 -13.79
C ARG A 204 11.12 -16.62 -14.26
N THR A 205 11.54 -16.57 -15.53
CA THR A 205 12.25 -15.43 -16.11
C THR A 205 11.33 -14.22 -16.20
N GLU A 206 10.08 -14.39 -16.62
CA GLU A 206 9.08 -13.31 -16.59
C GLU A 206 8.86 -12.81 -15.16
N GLN A 207 8.72 -13.71 -14.19
CA GLN A 207 8.53 -13.33 -12.78
C GLN A 207 9.72 -12.52 -12.23
N ILE A 208 10.95 -12.91 -12.54
CA ILE A 208 12.15 -12.15 -12.14
C ILE A 208 12.15 -10.75 -12.75
N ALA A 209 11.82 -10.63 -14.03
CA ALA A 209 11.73 -9.33 -14.70
C ALA A 209 10.66 -8.42 -14.05
N VAL A 210 9.47 -8.96 -13.78
CA VAL A 210 8.40 -8.25 -13.07
C VAL A 210 8.88 -7.79 -11.69
N ASN A 211 9.53 -8.65 -10.93
CA ASN A 211 10.03 -8.33 -9.60
C ASN A 211 11.07 -7.20 -9.62
N ILE A 212 12.03 -7.26 -10.57
CA ILE A 212 13.07 -6.22 -10.72
C ILE A 212 12.41 -4.88 -11.09
N ILE A 213 11.52 -4.87 -12.09
CA ILE A 213 10.85 -3.65 -12.51
C ILE A 213 9.98 -3.10 -11.37
N SER A 214 9.29 -3.97 -10.61
CA SER A 214 8.50 -3.56 -9.45
C SER A 214 9.36 -2.91 -8.36
N ALA A 215 10.53 -3.48 -8.06
CA ALA A 215 11.47 -2.90 -7.09
C ALA A 215 12.02 -1.53 -7.56
N LEU A 216 12.29 -1.38 -8.86
CA LEU A 216 12.71 -0.10 -9.44
C LEU A 216 11.60 0.96 -9.37
N ILE A 217 10.36 0.59 -9.73
CA ILE A 217 9.20 1.48 -9.63
C ILE A 217 8.97 1.90 -8.18
N LEU A 218 9.06 0.97 -7.23
CA LEU A 218 8.98 1.29 -5.80
C LEU A 218 10.03 2.34 -5.41
N ALA A 219 11.28 2.14 -5.80
CA ALA A 219 12.35 3.08 -5.50
C ALA A 219 12.09 4.47 -6.10
N VAL A 220 11.70 4.54 -7.38
CA VAL A 220 11.39 5.80 -8.06
C VAL A 220 10.21 6.53 -7.41
N LEU A 221 9.10 5.82 -7.14
CA LEU A 221 7.92 6.45 -6.51
C LEU A 221 8.20 6.90 -5.08
N THR A 222 9.01 6.13 -4.32
CA THR A 222 9.41 6.52 -2.96
C THR A 222 10.30 7.76 -2.97
N LEU A 223 11.25 7.85 -3.90
CA LEU A 223 12.09 9.04 -4.07
C LEU A 223 11.26 10.25 -4.50
N LEU A 224 10.30 10.05 -5.42
CA LEU A 224 9.40 11.12 -5.84
C LEU A 224 8.53 11.61 -4.65
N TYR A 225 8.01 10.69 -3.85
CA TYR A 225 7.25 11.03 -2.65
C TYR A 225 8.09 11.84 -1.67
N PHE A 226 9.33 11.43 -1.43
CA PHE A 226 10.28 12.17 -0.60
C PHE A 226 10.56 13.56 -1.14
N LEU A 227 10.81 13.71 -2.46
CA LEU A 227 11.07 15.00 -3.09
C LEU A 227 9.87 15.95 -2.99
N VAL A 228 8.66 15.45 -3.21
CA VAL A 228 7.43 16.25 -3.08
C VAL A 228 7.29 16.79 -1.66
N HIS A 229 7.50 15.95 -0.62
CA HIS A 229 7.42 16.40 0.77
C HIS A 229 8.54 17.38 1.11
N ASN A 230 9.77 17.15 0.65
CA ASN A 230 10.89 18.04 0.89
C ASN A 230 10.68 19.44 0.27
N ILE A 231 10.03 19.51 -0.89
CA ILE A 231 9.63 20.78 -1.50
C ILE A 231 8.50 21.43 -0.68
N MET A 232 7.50 20.67 -0.27
CA MET A 232 6.38 21.20 0.49
C MET A 232 6.81 21.71 1.87
N GLU A 233 7.74 21.06 2.55
CA GLU A 233 8.28 21.50 3.85
C GLU A 233 8.87 22.91 3.82
N GLN A 234 9.36 23.35 2.66
CA GLN A 234 9.89 24.71 2.49
C GLN A 234 8.78 25.79 2.53
N TYR A 235 7.52 25.39 2.24
CA TYR A 235 6.39 26.32 2.12
C TYR A 235 5.31 26.09 3.20
N ILE A 236 5.22 24.87 3.70
CA ILE A 236 4.18 24.44 4.63
C ILE A 236 4.85 23.57 5.67
N TYR A 237 4.63 23.86 6.98
CA TYR A 237 5.11 23.01 8.06
C TYR A 237 4.42 21.66 7.98
N VAL A 238 5.13 20.63 7.52
CA VAL A 238 4.65 19.25 7.43
C VAL A 238 5.18 18.46 8.62
N ARG A 239 4.28 18.04 9.50
CA ARG A 239 4.61 17.35 10.76
C ARG A 239 5.05 15.89 10.54
N VAL A 240 4.79 15.34 9.36
CA VAL A 240 5.04 13.92 9.06
C VAL A 240 6.54 13.68 8.89
N ILE A 241 7.05 12.64 9.54
CA ILE A 241 8.43 12.16 9.39
C ILE A 241 8.56 11.42 8.04
N TYR A 242 8.43 12.17 6.94
CA TYR A 242 8.46 11.61 5.57
C TYR A 242 9.84 11.00 5.21
N HIS A 243 10.92 11.43 5.87
CA HIS A 243 12.26 10.86 5.71
C HIS A 243 12.26 9.35 6.01
N VAL A 244 11.48 8.92 6.98
CA VAL A 244 11.36 7.50 7.35
C VAL A 244 10.72 6.69 6.23
N GLN A 245 9.90 7.32 5.36
CA GLN A 245 9.27 6.61 4.25
C GLN A 245 10.29 6.12 3.20
N LEU A 246 11.49 6.70 3.13
CA LEU A 246 12.57 6.18 2.27
C LEU A 246 12.92 4.72 2.57
N LEU A 247 12.76 4.28 3.82
CA LEU A 247 13.01 2.89 4.21
C LEU A 247 12.03 1.90 3.56
N SER A 248 10.93 2.37 2.99
CA SER A 248 10.01 1.52 2.22
C SER A 248 10.66 0.86 1.01
N ILE A 249 11.76 1.43 0.49
CA ILE A 249 12.56 0.84 -0.60
C ILE A 249 13.08 -0.56 -0.22
N ILE A 250 13.34 -0.81 1.06
CA ILE A 250 13.80 -2.11 1.56
C ILE A 250 12.77 -3.23 1.26
N SER A 251 11.48 -2.88 1.16
CA SER A 251 10.44 -3.84 0.74
C SER A 251 10.70 -4.44 -0.64
N GLY A 252 11.47 -3.73 -1.48
CA GLY A 252 11.91 -4.22 -2.77
C GLY A 252 12.69 -5.54 -2.67
N ALA A 253 13.45 -5.75 -1.58
CA ALA A 253 14.16 -7.01 -1.36
C ALA A 253 13.20 -8.20 -1.22
N PHE A 254 12.07 -8.02 -0.54
CA PHE A 254 11.04 -9.06 -0.42
C PHE A 254 10.31 -9.29 -1.74
N ILE A 255 10.03 -8.21 -2.49
CA ILE A 255 9.42 -8.29 -3.82
C ILE A 255 10.34 -9.03 -4.79
N LEU A 256 11.66 -8.77 -4.77
CA LEU A 256 12.64 -9.48 -5.58
C LEU A 256 12.63 -11.00 -5.34
N LEU A 257 12.31 -11.44 -4.13
CA LEU A 257 12.22 -12.86 -3.78
C LEU A 257 10.85 -13.49 -4.05
N TYR A 258 9.89 -12.72 -4.58
CA TYR A 258 8.54 -13.22 -4.83
C TYR A 258 8.49 -14.24 -5.95
N SER A 259 7.82 -15.37 -5.70
CA SER A 259 7.78 -16.53 -6.59
C SER A 259 6.59 -16.57 -7.56
N GLY A 260 5.66 -15.60 -7.49
CA GLY A 260 4.38 -15.66 -8.22
C GLY A 260 3.38 -16.66 -7.64
N ALA A 261 3.76 -17.46 -6.66
CA ALA A 261 2.90 -18.47 -6.06
C ALA A 261 1.99 -17.86 -4.96
N ARG A 262 0.74 -18.34 -4.89
CA ARG A 262 -0.19 -17.90 -3.82
C ARG A 262 0.23 -18.38 -2.44
N GLY A 263 0.80 -19.58 -2.33
CA GLY A 263 1.07 -20.24 -1.07
C GLY A 263 -0.22 -20.66 -0.34
N TYR A 264 -0.20 -20.61 1.00
CA TYR A 264 -1.35 -20.99 1.81
C TYR A 264 -2.53 -20.03 1.61
N ASN A 265 -3.69 -20.56 1.17
CA ASN A 265 -4.82 -19.75 0.68
C ASN A 265 -6.19 -20.27 1.18
N LYS A 266 -6.28 -20.71 2.44
CA LYS A 266 -7.57 -21.09 3.01
C LYS A 266 -8.45 -19.86 3.32
N LYS A 267 -9.76 -20.01 3.23
CA LYS A 267 -10.72 -18.92 3.42
C LYS A 267 -10.58 -18.25 4.79
N TRP A 268 -10.36 -19.02 5.85
CA TRP A 268 -10.19 -18.48 7.20
C TRP A 268 -9.00 -17.49 7.28
N PHE A 269 -7.88 -17.78 6.61
CA PHE A 269 -6.73 -16.90 6.57
C PHE A 269 -7.02 -15.63 5.77
N GLN A 270 -7.77 -15.75 4.66
CA GLN A 270 -8.16 -14.59 3.86
C GLN A 270 -9.03 -13.63 4.68
N TYR A 271 -10.09 -14.12 5.32
CA TYR A 271 -10.96 -13.29 6.16
C TYR A 271 -10.29 -12.85 7.45
N GLY A 272 -9.49 -13.73 8.07
CA GLY A 272 -8.71 -13.42 9.26
C GLY A 272 -7.71 -12.27 9.02
N SER A 273 -7.09 -12.20 7.84
CA SER A 273 -6.18 -11.10 7.50
C SER A 273 -6.90 -9.74 7.43
N TYR A 274 -8.17 -9.70 6.99
CA TYR A 274 -8.96 -8.47 7.02
C TYR A 274 -9.37 -8.10 8.46
N LEU A 275 -9.87 -9.07 9.21
CA LEU A 275 -10.31 -8.86 10.59
C LEU A 275 -9.14 -8.47 11.51
N TYR A 276 -7.94 -8.95 11.21
CA TYR A 276 -6.74 -8.64 11.97
C TYR A 276 -6.50 -7.13 12.08
N TYR A 277 -6.80 -6.37 11.01
CA TYR A 277 -6.52 -4.94 10.99
C TYR A 277 -7.26 -4.16 12.10
N PRO A 278 -8.58 -4.19 12.22
CA PRO A 278 -9.26 -3.52 13.32
C PRO A 278 -8.94 -4.16 14.69
N LEU A 279 -8.74 -5.48 14.72
CA LEU A 279 -8.50 -6.21 15.97
C LEU A 279 -7.17 -5.84 16.62
N HIS A 280 -6.06 -5.79 15.85
CA HIS A 280 -4.77 -5.45 16.42
C HIS A 280 -4.72 -3.99 16.91
N LEU A 281 -5.38 -3.07 16.19
CA LEU A 281 -5.52 -1.68 16.64
C LEU A 281 -6.28 -1.60 17.97
N ALA A 282 -7.40 -2.32 18.09
CA ALA A 282 -8.17 -2.37 19.34
C ALA A 282 -7.35 -2.96 20.50
N ILE A 283 -6.57 -4.01 20.26
CA ILE A 283 -5.70 -4.62 21.27
C ILE A 283 -4.60 -3.65 21.71
N ILE A 284 -3.90 -3.02 20.74
CA ILE A 284 -2.83 -2.07 21.05
C ILE A 284 -3.40 -0.88 21.82
N ALA A 285 -4.56 -0.34 21.42
CA ALA A 285 -5.23 0.75 22.13
C ALA A 285 -5.63 0.36 23.56
N ALA A 286 -6.16 -0.85 23.77
CA ALA A 286 -6.50 -1.35 25.09
C ALA A 286 -5.26 -1.48 26.00
N ILE A 287 -4.14 -1.99 25.46
CA ILE A 287 -2.87 -2.08 26.22
C ILE A 287 -2.35 -0.67 26.55
N ALA A 288 -2.39 0.26 25.58
CA ALA A 288 -1.98 1.64 25.81
C ALA A 288 -2.83 2.31 26.91
N ALA A 289 -4.15 2.12 26.88
CA ALA A 289 -5.05 2.62 27.91
C ALA A 289 -4.69 2.11 29.31
N ILE A 290 -4.30 0.84 29.44
CA ILE A 290 -3.86 0.26 30.72
C ILE A 290 -2.51 0.87 31.16
N VAL A 291 -1.55 0.99 30.22
CA VAL A 291 -0.19 1.47 30.53
C VAL A 291 -0.18 2.95 30.89
N PHE A 292 -0.99 3.78 30.21
CA PHE A 292 -1.03 5.23 30.45
C PHE A 292 -2.04 5.64 31.53
N SER A 293 -2.90 4.72 32.01
CA SER A 293 -3.81 4.98 33.14
C SER A 293 -3.17 4.69 34.50
N ILE A 294 -1.95 4.14 34.52
CA ILE A 294 -1.14 3.92 35.71
C ILE A 294 -0.12 5.06 35.86
#